data_be5770c6ffd58cc57e8442829d88266b
#
_entry.id   be5770c6ffd58cc57e8442829d88266b
#
_cell.length_a   1.000
_cell.length_b   1.000
_cell.length_c   1.000
_cell.angle_alpha   90.00
_cell.angle_beta   90.00
_cell.angle_gamma   90.00
#
_symmetry.space_group_name_H-M   'P 1'
#
loop_
_entity.id
_entity.type
_entity.pdbx_description
1 polymer ?
#
loop_
_entity_poly.entity_id
_entity_poly.type
_entity_poly.pdbx_seq_one_letter_code
_entity_poly.pdbx_strand_id
1 'polypeptide(L)'
;TYPTEFVRALTEAGFLSVLIPEEFGGSGLGLGAATAILEEIHRSGCNGGACHAQMYTMGTLLKHGSAEQKAKYLPGVADGSLRLQAFGVTEPTAGTDTTRIRTFARREGDHYVVSGQKIWISRAEHSDLMVLLCRTTPREECARSSDGMSVLLVDMREAVGNGLTIRPIRTMLNH
;
A
#
# COMPACT_ATOMS: atom_id res chain seq x y z
N THR A 1 -3.33 -18.02 -5.64
CA THR A 1 -2.17 -17.57 -6.46
C THR A 1 -2.42 -16.15 -6.94
N TYR A 2 -1.41 -15.29 -6.90
CA TYR A 2 -1.53 -13.92 -7.39
C TYR A 2 -1.82 -13.90 -8.90
N PRO A 3 -2.82 -13.15 -9.38
CA PRO A 3 -3.25 -13.18 -10.79
C PRO A 3 -2.34 -12.28 -11.67
N THR A 4 -1.09 -12.67 -11.85
CA THR A 4 -0.05 -11.85 -12.50
C THR A 4 -0.44 -11.41 -13.92
N GLU A 5 -0.94 -12.34 -14.74
CA GLU A 5 -1.31 -12.01 -16.14
C GLU A 5 -2.50 -11.06 -16.22
N PHE A 6 -3.49 -11.24 -15.36
CA PHE A 6 -4.65 -10.36 -15.29
C PHE A 6 -4.24 -8.93 -14.86
N VAL A 7 -3.42 -8.82 -13.81
CA VAL A 7 -2.91 -7.52 -13.36
C VAL A 7 -2.07 -6.85 -14.44
N ARG A 8 -1.23 -7.63 -15.14
CA ARG A 8 -0.43 -7.12 -16.26
C ARG A 8 -1.32 -6.58 -17.38
N ALA A 9 -2.32 -7.34 -17.83
CA ALA A 9 -3.24 -6.90 -18.87
C ALA A 9 -3.97 -5.61 -18.51
N LEU A 10 -4.42 -5.47 -17.26
CA LEU A 10 -5.07 -4.23 -16.79
C LEU A 10 -4.09 -3.05 -16.69
N THR A 11 -2.84 -3.31 -16.35
CA THR A 11 -1.78 -2.29 -16.34
C THR A 11 -1.47 -1.81 -17.76
N GLU A 12 -1.25 -2.72 -18.68
CA GLU A 12 -0.99 -2.41 -20.10
C GLU A 12 -2.15 -1.64 -20.76
N ALA A 13 -3.39 -1.92 -20.34
CA ALA A 13 -4.58 -1.18 -20.76
C ALA A 13 -4.75 0.18 -20.07
N GLY A 14 -3.89 0.56 -19.13
CA GLY A 14 -3.94 1.83 -18.40
C GLY A 14 -4.98 1.88 -17.27
N PHE A 15 -5.69 0.79 -17.01
CA PHE A 15 -6.77 0.79 -16.01
C PHE A 15 -6.26 0.92 -14.57
N LEU A 16 -5.07 0.42 -14.27
CA LEU A 16 -4.51 0.51 -12.93
C LEU A 16 -3.79 1.84 -12.63
N SER A 17 -3.52 2.63 -13.66
CA SER A 17 -2.90 3.96 -13.54
C SER A 17 -3.89 5.12 -13.73
N VAL A 18 -5.19 4.82 -13.78
CA VAL A 18 -6.26 5.78 -14.08
C VAL A 18 -6.27 7.01 -13.16
N LEU A 19 -5.89 6.85 -11.88
CA LEU A 19 -5.82 7.93 -10.90
C LEU A 19 -4.49 8.69 -10.91
N ILE A 20 -3.46 8.16 -11.56
CA ILE A 20 -2.14 8.80 -11.63
C ILE A 20 -2.20 9.95 -12.62
N PRO A 21 -1.67 11.14 -12.29
CA PRO A 21 -1.57 12.25 -13.23
C PRO A 21 -0.80 11.89 -14.51
N GLU A 22 -1.14 12.54 -15.61
CA GLU A 22 -0.51 12.31 -16.92
C GLU A 22 1.01 12.54 -16.88
N GLU A 23 1.46 13.52 -16.11
CA GLU A 23 2.89 13.81 -15.93
C GLU A 23 3.70 12.64 -15.34
N PHE A 24 3.02 11.67 -14.69
CA PHE A 24 3.62 10.45 -14.14
C PHE A 24 3.23 9.18 -14.91
N GLY A 25 2.66 9.34 -16.12
CA GLY A 25 2.31 8.23 -17.00
C GLY A 25 0.92 7.61 -16.79
N GLY A 26 0.06 8.26 -16.00
CA GLY A 26 -1.35 7.85 -15.82
C GLY A 26 -2.32 8.59 -16.72
N SER A 27 -3.61 8.45 -16.43
CA SER A 27 -4.69 9.13 -17.19
C SER A 27 -5.26 10.36 -16.48
N GLY A 28 -4.87 10.64 -15.25
CA GLY A 28 -5.33 11.81 -14.48
C GLY A 28 -6.84 11.84 -14.19
N LEU A 29 -7.53 10.70 -14.28
CA LEU A 29 -8.98 10.63 -14.08
C LEU A 29 -9.33 10.51 -12.58
N GLY A 30 -10.58 10.82 -12.25
CA GLY A 30 -11.06 10.80 -10.88
C GLY A 30 -11.57 9.43 -10.40
N LEU A 31 -12.01 9.40 -9.14
CA LEU A 31 -12.53 8.19 -8.49
C LEU A 31 -13.71 7.54 -9.24
N GLY A 32 -14.51 8.31 -9.97
CA GLY A 32 -15.59 7.76 -10.78
C GLY A 32 -15.10 6.77 -11.83
N ALA A 33 -13.99 7.07 -12.52
CA ALA A 33 -13.38 6.16 -13.48
C ALA A 33 -12.81 4.91 -12.80
N ALA A 34 -12.11 5.07 -11.67
CA ALA A 34 -11.60 3.94 -10.89
C ALA A 34 -12.73 3.02 -10.39
N THR A 35 -13.85 3.60 -9.96
CA THR A 35 -15.04 2.84 -9.52
C THR A 35 -15.65 2.07 -10.68
N ALA A 36 -15.82 2.69 -11.85
CA ALA A 36 -16.38 2.03 -13.03
C ALA A 36 -15.50 0.84 -13.48
N ILE A 37 -14.18 0.97 -13.43
CA ILE A 37 -13.25 -0.11 -13.74
C ILE A 37 -13.42 -1.29 -12.75
N LEU A 38 -13.49 -1.01 -11.44
CA LEU A 38 -13.67 -2.05 -10.44
C LEU A 38 -15.04 -2.73 -10.55
N GLU A 39 -16.09 -1.95 -10.82
CA GLU A 39 -17.43 -2.47 -11.05
C GLU A 39 -17.46 -3.44 -12.24
N GLU A 40 -16.84 -3.07 -13.36
CA GLU A 40 -16.78 -3.93 -14.55
C GLU A 40 -15.96 -5.21 -14.31
N ILE A 41 -14.83 -5.11 -13.60
CA ILE A 41 -14.05 -6.28 -13.20
C ILE A 41 -14.92 -7.26 -12.40
N HIS A 42 -15.65 -6.78 -11.41
CA HIS A 42 -16.52 -7.64 -10.59
C HIS A 42 -17.73 -8.15 -11.35
N ARG A 43 -18.33 -7.34 -12.23
CA ARG A 43 -19.45 -7.74 -13.07
C ARG A 43 -19.07 -8.85 -14.06
N SER A 44 -17.82 -8.85 -14.52
CA SER A 44 -17.31 -9.94 -15.38
C SER A 44 -17.03 -11.25 -14.63
N GLY A 45 -17.22 -11.30 -13.32
CA GLY A 45 -16.94 -12.47 -12.47
C GLY A 45 -15.47 -12.60 -12.04
N CYS A 46 -14.64 -11.59 -12.35
CA CYS A 46 -13.24 -11.58 -11.95
C CYS A 46 -13.05 -11.04 -10.52
N ASN A 47 -11.90 -11.38 -9.91
CA ASN A 47 -11.53 -10.85 -8.60
C ASN A 47 -10.70 -9.57 -8.75
N GLY A 48 -11.33 -8.43 -8.46
CA GLY A 48 -10.70 -7.10 -8.52
C GLY A 48 -9.79 -6.75 -7.34
N GLY A 49 -9.54 -7.68 -6.42
CA GLY A 49 -8.86 -7.37 -5.16
C GLY A 49 -7.44 -6.81 -5.32
N ALA A 50 -6.66 -7.26 -6.31
CA ALA A 50 -5.32 -6.71 -6.57
C ALA A 50 -5.40 -5.28 -7.13
N CYS A 51 -6.36 -5.02 -8.01
CA CYS A 51 -6.60 -3.71 -8.62
C CYS A 51 -7.07 -2.70 -7.58
N HIS A 52 -8.05 -3.08 -6.77
CA HIS A 52 -8.54 -2.25 -5.66
C HIS A 52 -7.42 -1.92 -4.67
N ALA A 53 -6.59 -2.91 -4.29
CA ALA A 53 -5.47 -2.68 -3.39
C ALA A 53 -4.51 -1.61 -3.93
N GLN A 54 -4.14 -1.67 -5.19
CA GLN A 54 -3.28 -0.66 -5.81
C GLN A 54 -3.94 0.72 -5.82
N MET A 55 -5.23 0.81 -6.13
CA MET A 55 -5.94 2.09 -6.19
C MET A 55 -5.97 2.81 -4.85
N TYR A 56 -6.25 2.13 -3.73
CA TYR A 56 -6.31 2.82 -2.44
C TYR A 56 -4.93 3.10 -1.85
N THR A 57 -3.94 2.22 -2.02
CA THR A 57 -2.57 2.47 -1.54
C THR A 57 -1.90 3.59 -2.33
N MET A 58 -2.04 3.59 -3.63
CA MET A 58 -1.58 4.66 -4.52
C MET A 58 -2.29 5.99 -4.20
N GLY A 59 -3.58 5.97 -3.90
CA GLY A 59 -4.33 7.13 -3.46
C GLY A 59 -3.71 7.82 -2.24
N THR A 60 -3.13 7.06 -1.33
CA THR A 60 -2.38 7.60 -0.19
C THR A 60 -1.13 8.37 -0.64
N LEU A 61 -0.35 7.79 -1.57
CA LEU A 61 0.83 8.45 -2.14
C LEU A 61 0.45 9.69 -2.95
N LEU A 62 -0.62 9.63 -3.75
CA LEU A 62 -1.12 10.77 -4.53
C LEU A 62 -1.53 11.94 -3.63
N LYS A 63 -2.21 11.65 -2.52
CA LYS A 63 -2.73 12.68 -1.62
C LYS A 63 -1.68 13.26 -0.68
N HIS A 64 -0.79 12.43 -0.16
CA HIS A 64 0.08 12.78 0.98
C HIS A 64 1.58 12.68 0.68
N GLY A 65 1.98 12.08 -0.44
CA GLY A 65 3.38 11.98 -0.83
C GLY A 65 4.00 13.35 -1.17
N SER A 66 5.29 13.51 -0.90
CA SER A 66 6.05 14.67 -1.36
C SER A 66 6.21 14.65 -2.90
N ALA A 67 6.61 15.78 -3.48
CA ALA A 67 6.86 15.86 -4.92
C ALA A 67 7.93 14.83 -5.35
N GLU A 68 8.99 14.68 -4.55
CA GLU A 68 10.07 13.72 -4.80
C GLU A 68 9.58 12.28 -4.72
N GLN A 69 8.73 11.95 -3.74
CA GLN A 69 8.15 10.61 -3.61
C GLN A 69 7.24 10.27 -4.81
N LYS A 70 6.41 11.23 -5.22
CA LYS A 70 5.54 11.06 -6.40
C LYS A 70 6.36 10.85 -7.67
N ALA A 71 7.36 11.70 -7.92
CA ALA A 71 8.23 11.59 -9.09
C ALA A 71 9.04 10.28 -9.08
N LYS A 72 9.45 9.79 -7.91
CA LYS A 72 10.23 8.56 -7.78
C LYS A 72 9.40 7.30 -8.03
N TYR A 73 8.15 7.24 -7.54
CA TYR A 73 7.42 5.98 -7.47
C TYR A 73 6.22 5.90 -8.43
N LEU A 74 5.53 7.01 -8.73
CA LEU A 74 4.33 6.95 -9.56
C LEU A 74 4.57 6.47 -10.98
N PRO A 75 5.66 6.83 -11.68
CA PRO A 75 5.93 6.29 -13.02
C PRO A 75 6.02 4.77 -13.02
N GLY A 76 6.75 4.18 -12.07
CA GLY A 76 6.87 2.73 -11.97
C GLY A 76 5.56 2.04 -11.55
N VAL A 77 4.69 2.72 -10.80
CA VAL A 77 3.34 2.20 -10.51
C VAL A 77 2.46 2.27 -11.75
N ALA A 78 2.61 3.32 -12.58
CA ALA A 78 1.82 3.51 -13.79
C ALA A 78 2.15 2.46 -14.87
N ASP A 79 3.42 2.16 -15.09
CA ASP A 79 3.88 1.18 -16.08
C ASP A 79 3.91 -0.27 -15.59
N GLY A 80 3.65 -0.47 -14.27
CA GLY A 80 3.60 -1.79 -13.63
C GLY A 80 4.96 -2.38 -13.25
N SER A 81 6.06 -1.64 -13.40
CA SER A 81 7.39 -2.05 -12.91
C SER A 81 7.49 -2.02 -11.38
N LEU A 82 6.60 -1.30 -10.70
CA LEU A 82 6.44 -1.26 -9.26
C LEU A 82 5.00 -1.59 -8.84
N ARG A 83 4.85 -2.54 -7.91
CA ARG A 83 3.56 -2.90 -7.31
C ARG A 83 3.42 -2.28 -5.93
N LEU A 84 2.48 -1.35 -5.78
CA LEU A 84 2.11 -0.74 -4.51
C LEU A 84 0.73 -1.26 -4.09
N GLN A 85 0.69 -2.45 -3.47
CA GLN A 85 -0.56 -3.16 -3.15
C GLN A 85 -0.65 -3.59 -1.69
N ALA A 86 0.41 -3.45 -0.91
CA ALA A 86 0.43 -3.79 0.51
C ALA A 86 0.11 -2.56 1.38
N PHE A 87 -0.78 -2.75 2.35
CA PHE A 87 -1.14 -1.73 3.33
C PHE A 87 -1.01 -2.29 4.75
N GLY A 88 0.10 -2.01 5.41
CA GLY A 88 0.42 -2.48 6.74
C GLY A 88 -0.24 -1.65 7.84
N VAL A 89 -1.47 -1.98 8.22
CA VAL A 89 -2.26 -1.28 9.25
C VAL A 89 -2.53 -2.18 10.45
N THR A 90 -3.25 -3.28 10.24
CA THR A 90 -3.75 -4.17 11.29
C THR A 90 -2.60 -4.85 12.04
N GLU A 91 -2.74 -4.94 13.36
CA GLU A 91 -1.83 -5.64 14.26
C GLU A 91 -2.55 -6.75 15.04
N PRO A 92 -1.84 -7.72 15.62
CA PRO A 92 -2.49 -8.77 16.43
C PRO A 92 -3.39 -8.23 17.55
N THR A 93 -3.10 -7.02 18.04
CA THR A 93 -3.81 -6.38 19.15
C THR A 93 -4.59 -5.13 18.75
N ALA A 94 -4.59 -4.74 17.48
CA ALA A 94 -5.23 -3.53 16.98
C ALA A 94 -5.81 -3.74 15.58
N GLY A 95 -7.12 -3.96 15.53
CA GLY A 95 -7.89 -4.09 14.28
C GLY A 95 -8.69 -2.83 13.99
N THR A 96 -9.98 -2.82 14.36
CA THR A 96 -10.90 -1.71 14.13
C THR A 96 -10.43 -0.39 14.75
N ASP A 97 -9.91 -0.46 15.98
CA ASP A 97 -9.31 0.71 16.63
C ASP A 97 -7.83 0.82 16.28
N THR A 98 -7.54 1.49 15.17
CA THR A 98 -6.17 1.74 14.69
C THR A 98 -5.36 2.64 15.60
N THR A 99 -5.99 3.36 16.53
CA THR A 99 -5.26 4.20 17.50
C THR A 99 -4.46 3.39 18.51
N ARG A 100 -4.71 2.07 18.60
CA ARG A 100 -4.02 1.13 19.48
C ARG A 100 -2.81 0.44 18.87
N ILE A 101 -2.40 0.81 17.65
CA ILE A 101 -1.20 0.23 17.03
C ILE A 101 0.04 0.47 17.90
N ARG A 102 0.94 -0.51 17.85
CA ARG A 102 2.21 -0.53 18.61
C ARG A 102 3.44 -0.49 17.71
N THR A 103 3.30 -0.75 16.41
CA THR A 103 4.41 -0.59 15.47
C THR A 103 4.96 0.82 15.60
N PHE A 104 6.26 0.91 15.92
CA PHE A 104 6.93 2.18 16.22
C PHE A 104 8.12 2.39 15.29
N ALA A 105 8.22 3.61 14.76
CA ALA A 105 9.31 4.06 13.93
C ALA A 105 10.11 5.13 14.71
N ARG A 106 11.27 4.73 15.25
CA ARG A 106 12.18 5.63 15.94
C ARG A 106 13.10 6.31 14.93
N ARG A 107 13.18 7.62 14.99
CA ARG A 107 14.11 8.37 14.14
C ARG A 107 15.54 8.26 14.67
N GLU A 108 16.47 7.87 13.80
CA GLU A 108 17.90 7.80 14.07
C GLU A 108 18.64 8.55 12.95
N GLY A 109 18.97 9.81 13.21
CA GLY A 109 19.59 10.68 12.20
C GLY A 109 18.65 10.94 11.03
N ASP A 110 19.02 10.46 9.84
CA ASP A 110 18.30 10.64 8.58
C ASP A 110 17.35 9.48 8.20
N HIS A 111 17.29 8.44 9.03
CA HIS A 111 16.47 7.25 8.78
C HIS A 111 15.56 6.90 9.98
N TYR A 112 14.64 5.96 9.75
CA TYR A 112 13.78 5.40 10.78
C TYR A 112 14.10 3.91 11.01
N VAL A 113 14.28 3.55 12.28
CA VAL A 113 14.30 2.15 12.70
C VAL A 113 12.90 1.75 13.12
N VAL A 114 12.30 0.80 12.38
CA VAL A 114 10.92 0.37 12.60
C VAL A 114 10.90 -0.96 13.32
N SER A 115 10.10 -1.05 14.40
CA SER A 115 9.86 -2.28 15.13
C SER A 115 8.37 -2.50 15.33
N GLY A 116 7.89 -3.72 15.06
CA GLY A 116 6.48 -4.08 15.22
C GLY A 116 6.06 -5.29 14.41
N GLN A 117 4.76 -5.57 14.42
CA GLN A 117 4.18 -6.68 13.68
C GLN A 117 2.83 -6.26 13.09
N LYS A 118 2.66 -6.55 11.82
CA LYS A 118 1.38 -6.40 11.11
C LYS A 118 0.81 -7.77 10.78
N ILE A 119 -0.52 -7.87 10.70
CA ILE A 119 -1.24 -9.12 10.38
C ILE A 119 -2.35 -8.83 9.37
N TRP A 120 -2.73 -9.84 8.61
CA TRP A 120 -3.76 -9.75 7.57
C TRP A 120 -3.43 -8.78 6.42
N ILE A 121 -2.13 -8.66 6.11
CA ILE A 121 -1.69 -7.77 5.03
C ILE A 121 -1.78 -8.51 3.70
N SER A 122 -2.82 -8.19 2.98
CA SER A 122 -3.02 -8.77 1.65
C SER A 122 -1.89 -8.38 0.70
N ARG A 123 -1.43 -9.35 -0.10
CA ARG A 123 -0.43 -9.17 -1.17
C ARG A 123 0.95 -8.67 -0.73
N ALA A 124 1.30 -8.81 0.56
CA ALA A 124 2.62 -8.39 1.05
C ALA A 124 3.76 -9.07 0.28
N GLU A 125 3.62 -10.37 -0.05
CA GLU A 125 4.63 -11.13 -0.81
C GLU A 125 4.74 -10.71 -2.29
N HIS A 126 3.75 -9.98 -2.81
CA HIS A 126 3.67 -9.60 -4.22
C HIS A 126 3.82 -8.09 -4.44
N SER A 127 4.10 -7.34 -3.38
CA SER A 127 4.26 -5.88 -3.44
C SER A 127 5.72 -5.49 -3.39
N ASP A 128 6.11 -4.58 -4.26
CA ASP A 128 7.44 -3.96 -4.25
C ASP A 128 7.51 -2.84 -3.22
N LEU A 129 6.38 -2.20 -2.95
CA LEU A 129 6.22 -1.13 -1.97
C LEU A 129 5.07 -1.43 -1.01
N MET A 130 5.20 -1.00 0.24
CA MET A 130 4.15 -1.08 1.25
C MET A 130 3.89 0.28 1.88
N VAL A 131 2.62 0.66 2.00
CA VAL A 131 2.18 1.76 2.86
C VAL A 131 2.08 1.23 4.28
N LEU A 132 2.89 1.74 5.19
CA LEU A 132 2.96 1.29 6.58
C LEU A 132 2.44 2.36 7.53
N LEU A 133 1.38 2.06 8.28
CA LEU A 133 0.93 2.89 9.39
C LEU A 133 1.70 2.50 10.66
N CYS A 134 2.35 3.46 11.28
CA CYS A 134 3.14 3.27 12.50
C CYS A 134 3.02 4.49 13.42
N ARG A 135 3.58 4.40 14.62
CA ARG A 135 3.79 5.56 15.49
C ARG A 135 5.19 6.10 15.30
N THR A 136 5.31 7.41 15.30
CA THR A 136 6.59 8.15 15.36
C THR A 136 6.73 8.95 16.66
N THR A 137 5.63 9.09 17.41
CA THR A 137 5.62 9.62 18.77
C THR A 137 4.96 8.58 19.70
N PRO A 138 5.54 8.28 20.87
CA PRO A 138 4.94 7.39 21.85
C PRO A 138 3.51 7.80 22.21
N ARG A 139 2.63 6.82 22.43
CA ARG A 139 1.21 7.09 22.70
C ARG A 139 1.00 7.94 23.94
N GLU A 140 1.80 7.72 24.97
CA GLU A 140 1.79 8.40 26.26
C GLU A 140 2.20 9.88 26.17
N GLU A 141 2.89 10.26 25.12
CA GLU A 141 3.30 11.65 24.85
C GLU A 141 2.27 12.42 24.01
N CYS A 142 1.20 11.76 23.57
CA CYS A 142 0.19 12.33 22.69
C CYS A 142 -1.07 12.75 23.44
N ALA A 143 -1.60 13.93 23.16
CA ALA A 143 -2.85 14.42 23.76
C ALA A 143 -4.06 13.61 23.30
N ARG A 144 -4.15 13.28 22.00
CA ARG A 144 -5.22 12.45 21.44
C ARG A 144 -4.66 11.10 21.00
N SER A 145 -5.50 10.06 21.01
CA SER A 145 -5.11 8.70 20.61
C SER A 145 -4.64 8.61 19.15
N SER A 146 -5.14 9.49 18.28
CA SER A 146 -4.77 9.57 16.87
C SER A 146 -3.47 10.34 16.59
N ASP A 147 -2.98 11.11 17.56
CA ASP A 147 -1.76 11.89 17.38
C ASP A 147 -0.53 10.96 17.40
N GLY A 148 0.57 11.41 16.83
CA GLY A 148 1.83 10.68 16.78
C GLY A 148 1.85 9.47 15.85
N MET A 149 0.83 9.31 15.03
CA MET A 149 0.82 8.30 13.95
C MET A 149 1.35 8.90 12.65
N SER A 150 2.08 8.09 11.90
CA SER A 150 2.66 8.45 10.62
C SER A 150 2.47 7.31 9.61
N VAL A 151 2.52 7.68 8.35
CA VAL A 151 2.52 6.73 7.23
C VAL A 151 3.90 6.76 6.59
N LEU A 152 4.54 5.61 6.52
CA LEU A 152 5.82 5.42 5.82
C LEU A 152 5.60 4.63 4.54
N LEU A 153 6.40 4.92 3.53
CA LEU A 153 6.49 4.09 2.32
C LEU A 153 7.74 3.21 2.46
N VAL A 154 7.52 1.89 2.50
CA VAL A 154 8.58 0.90 2.70
C VAL A 154 8.90 0.23 1.37
N ASP A 155 10.16 0.24 0.95
CA ASP A 155 10.65 -0.56 -0.18
C ASP A 155 10.81 -2.01 0.28
N MET A 156 9.90 -2.87 -0.15
CA MET A 156 9.84 -4.27 0.24
C MET A 156 10.98 -5.08 -0.38
N ARG A 157 11.49 -4.66 -1.53
CA ARG A 157 12.59 -5.32 -2.25
C ARG A 157 13.90 -5.23 -1.46
N GLU A 158 14.08 -4.15 -0.70
CA GLU A 158 15.25 -3.93 0.15
C GLU A 158 15.03 -4.47 1.58
N ALA A 159 13.80 -4.35 2.08
CA ALA A 159 13.47 -4.66 3.48
C ALA A 159 13.30 -6.16 3.74
N VAL A 160 12.72 -6.91 2.78
CA VAL A 160 12.49 -8.36 2.97
C VAL A 160 13.82 -9.12 3.01
N GLY A 161 14.01 -9.87 4.09
CA GLY A 161 15.29 -10.54 4.37
C GLY A 161 16.33 -9.65 5.05
N ASN A 162 16.08 -8.33 5.12
CA ASN A 162 16.94 -7.36 5.79
C ASN A 162 16.13 -6.62 6.88
N GLY A 163 15.76 -7.35 7.92
CA GLY A 163 14.96 -6.83 9.04
C GLY A 163 13.47 -7.03 8.91
N LEU A 164 12.89 -7.21 7.71
CA LEU A 164 11.49 -7.52 7.51
C LEU A 164 11.30 -8.99 7.12
N THR A 165 10.39 -9.66 7.81
CA THR A 165 10.00 -11.05 7.50
C THR A 165 8.52 -11.11 7.19
N ILE A 166 8.16 -11.74 6.08
CA ILE A 166 6.78 -12.05 5.70
C ILE A 166 6.49 -13.51 6.03
N ARG A 167 5.38 -13.76 6.72
CA ARG A 167 4.88 -15.12 7.00
C ARG A 167 3.51 -15.29 6.39
N PRO A 168 3.34 -16.15 5.38
CA PRO A 168 2.05 -16.39 4.76
C PRO A 168 1.01 -16.91 5.74
N ILE A 169 -0.21 -16.40 5.63
CA ILE A 169 -1.38 -16.93 6.34
C ILE A 169 -2.19 -17.71 5.32
N ARG A 170 -2.35 -19.01 5.56
CA ARG A 170 -3.20 -19.84 4.70
C ARG A 170 -4.66 -19.51 4.96
N THR A 171 -5.35 -19.05 3.95
CA THR A 171 -6.78 -18.76 3.95
C THR A 171 -7.50 -19.71 2.99
N MET A 172 -8.83 -19.74 3.03
CA MET A 172 -9.62 -20.53 2.07
C MET A 172 -9.40 -20.11 0.62
N LEU A 173 -9.07 -18.86 0.38
CA LEU A 173 -8.84 -18.31 -0.96
C LEU A 173 -7.36 -18.31 -1.35
N ASN A 174 -6.44 -18.62 -0.44
CA ASN A 174 -4.97 -18.61 -0.65
C ASN A 174 -4.46 -17.36 -1.39
N HIS A 175 -4.90 -16.20 -0.93
CA HIS A 175 -4.47 -14.90 -1.46
C HIS A 175 -3.21 -14.43 -0.78
#